data_85eec910de0b6e9d10f857980815b9c0
#
_entry.id   85eec910de0b6e9d10f857980815b9c0
#
_cell.length_a   1.000
_cell.length_b   1.000
_cell.length_c   1.000
_cell.angle_alpha   90.00
_cell.angle_beta   90.00
_cell.angle_gamma   90.00
#
_symmetry.space_group_name_H-M   'P 1'
#
loop_
_entity.id
_entity.type
_entity.pdbx_description
1 polymer ?
#
loop_
_entity_poly.entity_id
_entity_poly.type
_entity_poly.pdbx_seq_one_letter_code
_entity_poly.pdbx_strand_id
1 'polypeptide(L)'
;MKKLFLFLLILFSCCARFDAQTHRLPAPQSPVTPVEPILMRPFTNDARCRQWVDSVLNKMSLKERIGQLFIYTIAPQQDKANRDLLRKVVDDYKVGGLLFSGGLMENQVALTNEAQKMADIPLMITFDGEWGLSMRLSGTTRFPKNMMLGAIEDNDLITEYGKEVARQCKEMGIHINFAPDMDVNSNTDNPVIGLRSFGENPQAVADKGLAY
;
A
#
# COMPACT_ATOMS: atom_id res chain seq x y z
N MET A 1 36.91 18.56 46.02
CA MET A 1 37.11 17.29 45.30
C MET A 1 36.24 16.13 45.76
N LYS A 2 35.70 16.11 47.00
CA LYS A 2 34.82 15.00 47.49
C LYS A 2 33.35 15.03 47.00
N LYS A 3 32.84 16.15 46.49
CA LYS A 3 31.45 16.27 45.98
C LYS A 3 31.28 15.86 44.50
N LEU A 4 32.37 15.78 43.71
CA LEU A 4 32.31 15.40 42.33
C LEU A 4 32.27 13.87 42.15
N PHE A 5 32.83 13.14 43.13
CA PHE A 5 32.86 11.66 43.08
C PHE A 5 31.53 11.01 43.47
N LEU A 6 30.69 11.72 44.21
CA LEU A 6 29.36 11.21 44.59
C LEU A 6 28.34 11.34 43.46
N PHE A 7 28.52 12.29 42.54
CA PHE A 7 27.63 12.48 41.40
C PHE A 7 27.87 11.46 40.29
N LEU A 8 29.11 10.98 40.14
CA LEU A 8 29.43 9.91 39.16
C LEU A 8 28.93 8.53 39.60
N LEU A 9 28.85 8.25 40.89
CA LEU A 9 28.37 6.95 41.42
C LEU A 9 26.85 6.83 41.32
N ILE A 10 26.10 7.93 41.31
CA ILE A 10 24.63 7.92 41.18
C ILE A 10 24.21 7.71 39.70
N LEU A 11 25.03 8.19 38.74
CA LEU A 11 24.78 7.97 37.29
C LEU A 11 25.07 6.52 36.86
N PHE A 12 25.98 5.82 37.52
CA PHE A 12 26.27 4.41 37.19
C PHE A 12 25.28 3.41 37.82
N SER A 13 24.58 3.81 38.87
CA SER A 13 23.57 2.94 39.53
C SER A 13 22.19 2.97 38.84
N CYS A 14 21.95 3.90 37.93
CA CYS A 14 20.67 4.01 37.22
C CYS A 14 20.62 3.24 35.89
N CYS A 15 21.78 2.76 35.38
CA CYS A 15 21.87 2.01 34.13
C CYS A 15 21.80 0.49 34.28
N ALA A 16 21.66 -0.03 35.50
CA ALA A 16 21.72 -1.46 35.76
C ALA A 16 20.41 -2.05 36.28
N ARG A 17 19.29 -1.75 35.65
CA ARG A 17 18.04 -2.54 35.73
C ARG A 17 17.10 -2.14 34.61
N PHE A 18 17.49 -2.39 33.37
CA PHE A 18 16.52 -2.61 32.30
C PHE A 18 16.40 -4.13 32.15
N ASP A 19 15.48 -4.69 32.92
CA ASP A 19 15.03 -6.05 32.71
C ASP A 19 14.24 -6.07 31.39
N ALA A 20 14.88 -6.54 30.33
CA ALA A 20 14.24 -6.79 29.07
C ALA A 20 13.26 -7.96 29.27
N GLN A 21 12.07 -7.67 29.76
CA GLN A 21 10.94 -8.58 29.61
C GLN A 21 10.68 -8.73 28.10
N THR A 22 11.28 -9.76 27.54
CA THR A 22 10.92 -10.27 26.22
C THR A 22 9.45 -10.70 26.30
N HIS A 23 8.53 -9.83 25.91
CA HIS A 23 7.19 -10.25 25.54
C HIS A 23 7.32 -11.12 24.29
N ARG A 24 7.56 -12.42 24.50
CA ARG A 24 7.30 -13.41 23.47
C ARG A 24 5.79 -13.40 23.25
N LEU A 25 5.36 -12.91 22.11
CA LEU A 25 4.02 -13.17 21.64
C LEU A 25 3.77 -14.67 21.69
N PRO A 26 2.62 -15.14 22.20
CA PRO A 26 2.30 -16.55 22.20
C PRO A 26 2.37 -17.09 20.78
N ALA A 27 3.02 -18.23 20.60
CA ALA A 27 3.05 -18.92 19.32
C ALA A 27 1.61 -19.15 18.82
N PRO A 28 1.35 -19.00 17.53
CA PRO A 28 0.01 -19.23 16.97
C PRO A 28 -0.44 -20.65 17.27
N GLN A 29 -1.55 -20.80 17.97
CA GLN A 29 -2.08 -22.08 18.48
C GLN A 29 -2.94 -22.84 17.46
N SER A 30 -2.64 -22.74 16.17
CA SER A 30 -3.27 -23.65 15.18
C SER A 30 -2.39 -23.73 13.96
N PRO A 31 -2.23 -24.91 13.33
CA PRO A 31 -1.63 -24.98 12.01
C PRO A 31 -2.52 -24.16 11.07
N VAL A 32 -2.03 -23.02 10.63
CA VAL A 32 -2.66 -22.26 9.56
C VAL A 32 -2.66 -23.19 8.36
N THR A 33 -3.83 -23.72 8.01
CA THR A 33 -4.00 -24.40 6.73
C THR A 33 -3.51 -23.42 5.67
N PRO A 34 -2.56 -23.78 4.78
CA PRO A 34 -2.11 -22.89 3.74
C PRO A 34 -3.36 -22.49 2.91
N VAL A 35 -3.81 -21.26 3.07
CA VAL A 35 -4.80 -20.71 2.15
C VAL A 35 -4.05 -20.53 0.84
N GLU A 36 -4.39 -21.36 -0.15
CA GLU A 36 -3.90 -21.17 -1.51
C GLU A 36 -4.07 -19.70 -1.87
N PRO A 37 -3.00 -18.98 -2.27
CA PRO A 37 -3.12 -17.57 -2.61
C PRO A 37 -4.23 -17.40 -3.63
N ILE A 38 -5.18 -16.53 -3.36
CA ILE A 38 -6.33 -16.23 -4.24
C ILE A 38 -5.84 -15.92 -5.67
N LEU A 39 -4.64 -15.39 -5.81
CA LEU A 39 -3.95 -15.10 -7.08
C LEU A 39 -3.58 -16.36 -7.89
N MET A 40 -3.53 -17.55 -7.26
CA MET A 40 -3.23 -18.82 -7.94
C MET A 40 -4.46 -19.55 -8.46
N ARG A 41 -5.67 -19.10 -8.14
CA ARG A 41 -6.88 -19.62 -8.75
C ARG A 41 -7.05 -18.95 -10.11
N PRO A 42 -7.03 -19.70 -11.23
CA PRO A 42 -7.36 -19.11 -12.52
C PRO A 42 -8.77 -18.53 -12.44
N PHE A 43 -8.91 -17.20 -12.40
CA PHE A 43 -10.21 -16.51 -12.43
C PHE A 43 -11.10 -16.99 -13.59
N THR A 44 -10.46 -17.54 -14.63
CA THR A 44 -11.11 -18.06 -15.85
C THR A 44 -11.95 -19.32 -15.65
N ASN A 45 -11.84 -20.03 -14.51
CA ASN A 45 -12.54 -21.30 -14.30
C ASN A 45 -13.76 -21.22 -13.35
N ASP A 46 -14.02 -20.08 -12.71
CA ASP A 46 -15.26 -19.91 -11.95
C ASP A 46 -16.43 -19.59 -12.90
N ALA A 47 -17.34 -20.54 -13.06
CA ALA A 47 -18.52 -20.38 -13.91
C ALA A 47 -19.38 -19.17 -13.50
N ARG A 48 -19.46 -18.85 -12.19
CA ARG A 48 -20.19 -17.69 -11.69
C ARG A 48 -19.51 -16.38 -12.08
N CYS A 49 -18.18 -16.34 -12.02
CA CYS A 49 -17.40 -15.19 -12.46
C CYS A 49 -17.63 -14.91 -13.95
N ARG A 50 -17.53 -15.94 -14.79
CA ARG A 50 -17.82 -15.81 -16.25
C ARG A 50 -19.23 -15.35 -16.52
N GLN A 51 -20.21 -15.97 -15.86
CA GLN A 51 -21.63 -15.58 -16.02
C GLN A 51 -21.86 -14.12 -15.62
N TRP A 52 -21.24 -13.65 -14.56
CA TRP A 52 -21.30 -12.24 -14.14
C TRP A 52 -20.65 -11.33 -15.18
N VAL A 53 -19.44 -11.64 -15.62
CA VAL A 53 -18.71 -10.87 -16.66
C VAL A 53 -19.54 -10.76 -17.92
N ASP A 54 -20.07 -11.89 -18.44
CA ASP A 54 -20.89 -11.91 -19.65
C ASP A 54 -22.16 -11.07 -19.47
N SER A 55 -22.81 -11.17 -18.30
CA SER A 55 -24.02 -10.41 -18.00
C SER A 55 -23.80 -8.89 -17.98
N VAL A 56 -22.61 -8.46 -17.58
CA VAL A 56 -22.21 -7.03 -17.55
C VAL A 56 -21.80 -6.59 -18.96
N LEU A 57 -20.87 -7.32 -19.61
CA LEU A 57 -20.36 -6.95 -20.93
C LEU A 57 -21.45 -6.89 -22.01
N ASN A 58 -22.45 -7.78 -21.95
CA ASN A 58 -23.54 -7.81 -22.92
C ASN A 58 -24.46 -6.59 -22.84
N LYS A 59 -24.45 -5.88 -21.71
CA LYS A 59 -25.24 -4.65 -21.53
C LYS A 59 -24.47 -3.38 -21.87
N MET A 60 -23.14 -3.48 -22.01
CA MET A 60 -22.26 -2.33 -22.22
C MET A 60 -22.16 -1.96 -23.68
N SER A 61 -22.27 -0.67 -23.99
CA SER A 61 -21.86 -0.09 -25.28
C SER A 61 -20.33 -0.22 -25.48
N LEU A 62 -19.87 -0.07 -26.70
CA LEU A 62 -18.44 -0.05 -27.00
C LEU A 62 -17.70 1.05 -26.21
N LYS A 63 -18.31 2.25 -26.07
CA LYS A 63 -17.75 3.37 -25.32
C LYS A 63 -17.53 2.97 -23.85
N GLU A 64 -18.51 2.35 -23.21
CA GLU A 64 -18.40 1.90 -21.82
C GLU A 64 -17.34 0.82 -21.66
N ARG A 65 -17.28 -0.16 -22.57
CA ARG A 65 -16.23 -1.20 -22.55
C ARG A 65 -14.84 -0.58 -22.64
N ILE A 66 -14.65 0.42 -23.52
CA ILE A 66 -13.40 1.17 -23.64
C ILE A 66 -13.10 1.92 -22.34
N GLY A 67 -14.09 2.58 -21.74
CA GLY A 67 -13.94 3.28 -20.46
C GLY A 67 -13.38 2.39 -19.36
N GLN A 68 -13.84 1.13 -19.27
CA GLN A 68 -13.37 0.17 -18.25
C GLN A 68 -11.87 -0.18 -18.36
N LEU A 69 -11.22 0.11 -19.48
CA LEU A 69 -9.78 -0.11 -19.65
C LEU A 69 -8.91 1.02 -19.05
N PHE A 70 -9.54 2.10 -18.58
CA PHE A 70 -8.84 3.26 -18.06
C PHE A 70 -8.96 3.37 -16.55
N ILE A 71 -7.83 3.69 -15.91
CA ILE A 71 -7.73 4.19 -14.54
C ILE A 71 -7.43 5.68 -14.66
N TYR A 72 -8.30 6.53 -14.12
CA TYR A 72 -8.16 7.98 -14.20
C TYR A 72 -7.50 8.54 -12.92
N THR A 73 -6.49 9.38 -13.09
CA THR A 73 -5.83 10.05 -11.95
C THR A 73 -6.62 11.28 -11.53
N ILE A 74 -7.00 11.36 -10.25
CA ILE A 74 -7.75 12.47 -9.68
C ILE A 74 -7.12 12.95 -8.38
N ALA A 75 -7.15 14.26 -8.14
CA ALA A 75 -6.70 14.83 -6.87
C ALA A 75 -7.75 14.60 -5.77
N PRO A 76 -7.33 14.27 -4.52
CA PRO A 76 -8.25 14.15 -3.40
C PRO A 76 -8.61 15.55 -2.85
N GLN A 77 -9.35 16.33 -3.65
CA GLN A 77 -9.82 17.67 -3.32
C GLN A 77 -11.35 17.72 -3.41
N GLN A 78 -12.00 18.34 -2.42
CA GLN A 78 -13.46 18.37 -2.33
C GLN A 78 -14.10 19.64 -2.94
N ASP A 79 -13.33 20.42 -3.72
CA ASP A 79 -13.89 21.56 -4.43
C ASP A 79 -14.84 21.17 -5.56
N LYS A 80 -15.64 22.16 -6.04
CA LYS A 80 -16.64 21.92 -7.07
C LYS A 80 -16.05 21.41 -8.38
N ALA A 81 -14.92 21.96 -8.81
CA ALA A 81 -14.31 21.60 -10.10
C ALA A 81 -13.86 20.12 -10.10
N ASN A 82 -13.24 19.67 -9.00
CA ASN A 82 -12.79 18.29 -8.85
C ASN A 82 -13.97 17.30 -8.73
N ARG A 83 -15.07 17.69 -8.05
CA ARG A 83 -16.29 16.86 -8.00
C ARG A 83 -16.99 16.78 -9.35
N ASP A 84 -17.03 17.89 -10.13
CA ASP A 84 -17.57 17.87 -11.47
C ASP A 84 -16.71 16.99 -12.41
N LEU A 85 -15.37 17.03 -12.25
CA LEU A 85 -14.47 16.12 -12.95
C LEU A 85 -14.71 14.65 -12.54
N LEU A 86 -14.86 14.37 -11.24
CA LEU A 86 -15.16 13.04 -10.75
C LEU A 86 -16.43 12.47 -11.39
N ARG A 87 -17.52 13.27 -11.42
CA ARG A 87 -18.76 12.86 -12.08
C ARG A 87 -18.53 12.57 -13.55
N LYS A 88 -17.85 13.46 -14.27
CA LYS A 88 -17.56 13.28 -15.68
C LYS A 88 -16.81 12.00 -15.98
N VAL A 89 -15.78 11.64 -15.20
CA VAL A 89 -14.99 10.42 -15.44
C VAL A 89 -15.75 9.16 -15.06
N VAL A 90 -16.58 9.20 -14.03
CA VAL A 90 -17.37 8.05 -13.59
C VAL A 90 -18.62 7.86 -14.44
N ASP A 91 -19.43 8.92 -14.63
CA ASP A 91 -20.73 8.82 -15.30
C ASP A 91 -20.63 8.90 -16.83
N ASP A 92 -19.83 9.82 -17.37
CA ASP A 92 -19.76 10.01 -18.82
C ASP A 92 -18.74 9.10 -19.49
N TYR A 93 -17.56 8.92 -18.87
CA TYR A 93 -16.48 8.10 -19.43
C TYR A 93 -16.54 6.65 -18.98
N LYS A 94 -17.26 6.33 -17.90
CA LYS A 94 -17.42 4.98 -17.36
C LYS A 94 -16.07 4.28 -17.13
N VAL A 95 -15.11 5.02 -16.53
CA VAL A 95 -13.77 4.49 -16.26
C VAL A 95 -13.82 3.26 -15.35
N GLY A 96 -12.86 2.33 -15.54
CA GLY A 96 -12.77 1.12 -14.73
C GLY A 96 -12.17 1.33 -13.35
N GLY A 97 -11.45 2.44 -13.16
CA GLY A 97 -10.84 2.74 -11.87
C GLY A 97 -10.37 4.18 -11.70
N LEU A 98 -9.95 4.46 -10.47
CA LEU A 98 -9.37 5.75 -10.08
C LEU A 98 -8.02 5.54 -9.42
N LEU A 99 -7.08 6.46 -9.69
CA LEU A 99 -5.82 6.62 -8.97
C LEU A 99 -5.86 7.97 -8.26
N PHE A 100 -5.75 7.99 -6.94
CA PHE A 100 -5.68 9.24 -6.22
C PHE A 100 -4.24 9.77 -6.15
N SER A 101 -4.05 11.02 -6.56
CA SER A 101 -2.79 11.75 -6.34
C SER A 101 -2.65 12.22 -4.89
N GLY A 102 -1.60 12.96 -4.57
CA GLY A 102 -1.34 13.41 -3.19
C GLY A 102 -2.38 14.37 -2.63
N GLY A 103 -2.69 14.24 -1.33
CA GLY A 103 -3.61 15.11 -0.62
C GLY A 103 -3.94 14.65 0.79
N LEU A 104 -5.12 15.02 1.30
CA LEU A 104 -5.61 14.63 2.60
C LEU A 104 -6.31 13.26 2.54
N MET A 105 -6.03 12.43 3.54
CA MET A 105 -6.61 11.08 3.68
C MET A 105 -8.15 11.12 3.67
N GLU A 106 -8.75 12.00 4.48
CA GLU A 106 -10.19 12.13 4.61
C GLU A 106 -10.89 12.54 3.30
N ASN A 107 -10.21 13.34 2.49
CA ASN A 107 -10.72 13.74 1.19
C ASN A 107 -10.76 12.57 0.21
N GLN A 108 -9.72 11.72 0.20
CA GLN A 108 -9.73 10.51 -0.63
C GLN A 108 -10.86 9.57 -0.23
N VAL A 109 -11.06 9.32 1.07
CA VAL A 109 -12.16 8.46 1.56
C VAL A 109 -13.51 9.00 1.10
N ALA A 110 -13.74 10.32 1.26
CA ALA A 110 -14.99 10.95 0.85
C ALA A 110 -15.26 10.80 -0.65
N LEU A 111 -14.24 11.08 -1.49
CA LEU A 111 -14.36 10.98 -2.94
C LEU A 111 -14.46 9.53 -3.43
N THR A 112 -13.76 8.59 -2.78
CA THR A 112 -13.90 7.15 -3.06
C THR A 112 -15.34 6.70 -2.83
N ASN A 113 -15.93 7.08 -1.69
CA ASN A 113 -17.31 6.72 -1.37
C ASN A 113 -18.31 7.39 -2.32
N GLU A 114 -18.07 8.65 -2.72
CA GLU A 114 -18.90 9.36 -3.71
C GLU A 114 -18.82 8.66 -5.07
N ALA A 115 -17.62 8.33 -5.55
CA ALA A 115 -17.38 7.66 -6.82
C ALA A 115 -18.03 6.26 -6.88
N GLN A 116 -17.86 5.45 -5.83
CA GLN A 116 -18.45 4.11 -5.77
C GLN A 116 -19.98 4.12 -5.74
N LYS A 117 -20.59 5.17 -5.17
CA LYS A 117 -22.07 5.33 -5.20
C LYS A 117 -22.60 5.72 -6.57
N MET A 118 -21.82 6.43 -7.37
CA MET A 118 -22.20 6.85 -8.72
C MET A 118 -21.98 5.76 -9.76
N ALA A 119 -20.97 4.89 -9.55
CA ALA A 119 -20.54 3.92 -10.53
C ALA A 119 -21.55 2.79 -10.70
N ASP A 120 -21.95 2.47 -11.93
CA ASP A 120 -22.78 1.31 -12.26
C ASP A 120 -22.03 -0.01 -12.06
N ILE A 121 -20.72 0.00 -12.30
CA ILE A 121 -19.79 -1.10 -12.05
C ILE A 121 -18.81 -0.61 -10.98
N PRO A 122 -18.59 -1.36 -9.89
CA PRO A 122 -17.64 -0.94 -8.86
C PRO A 122 -16.27 -0.59 -9.43
N LEU A 123 -15.75 0.57 -9.02
CA LEU A 123 -14.46 1.08 -9.51
C LEU A 123 -13.29 0.37 -8.84
N MET A 124 -12.25 0.09 -9.60
CA MET A 124 -10.96 -0.31 -9.06
C MET A 124 -10.26 0.93 -8.51
N ILE A 125 -10.09 1.01 -7.20
CA ILE A 125 -9.32 2.09 -6.57
C ILE A 125 -7.87 1.65 -6.49
N THR A 126 -7.00 2.43 -7.09
CA THR A 126 -5.56 2.15 -7.15
C THR A 126 -4.77 3.25 -6.45
N PHE A 127 -3.56 2.93 -6.07
CA PHE A 127 -2.70 3.81 -5.31
C PHE A 127 -1.23 3.59 -5.69
N ASP A 128 -0.43 4.65 -5.60
CA ASP A 128 1.01 4.63 -5.82
C ASP A 128 1.70 4.98 -4.50
N GLY A 129 1.90 3.96 -3.67
CA GLY A 129 2.44 4.10 -2.32
C GLY A 129 3.60 3.15 -2.04
N GLU A 130 4.74 3.36 -2.71
CA GLU A 130 5.92 2.49 -2.64
C GLU A 130 6.47 2.29 -1.23
N TRP A 131 6.35 3.31 -0.37
CA TRP A 131 6.68 3.23 1.06
C TRP A 131 5.48 3.54 1.94
N GLY A 132 4.32 3.02 1.57
CA GLY A 132 3.06 3.19 2.28
C GLY A 132 2.28 4.44 1.88
N LEU A 133 1.14 4.62 2.49
CA LEU A 133 0.18 5.67 2.10
C LEU A 133 0.73 7.09 2.27
N SER A 134 1.67 7.29 3.20
CA SER A 134 2.29 8.60 3.45
C SER A 134 3.13 9.13 2.28
N MET A 135 3.42 8.30 1.28
CA MET A 135 4.01 8.77 0.02
C MET A 135 3.13 9.83 -0.65
N ARG A 136 1.82 9.69 -0.54
CA ARG A 136 0.83 10.53 -1.20
C ARG A 136 -0.13 11.24 -0.23
N LEU A 137 -0.46 10.62 0.90
CA LEU A 137 -1.52 11.08 1.78
C LEU A 137 -0.97 11.62 3.10
N SER A 138 -1.31 12.87 3.39
CA SER A 138 -1.11 13.45 4.71
C SER A 138 -2.06 12.80 5.73
N GLY A 139 -1.60 12.68 6.98
CA GLY A 139 -2.38 12.08 8.06
C GLY A 139 -2.21 10.56 8.20
N THR A 140 -1.37 9.92 7.36
CA THR A 140 -1.07 8.49 7.42
C THR A 140 0.31 8.21 8.04
N THR A 141 0.54 6.96 8.47
CA THR A 141 1.82 6.54 9.05
C THR A 141 2.95 6.66 8.04
N ARG A 142 4.04 7.32 8.45
CA ARG A 142 5.27 7.40 7.62
C ARG A 142 6.14 6.19 7.88
N PHE A 143 6.44 5.47 6.80
CA PHE A 143 7.45 4.42 6.79
C PHE A 143 8.75 4.89 6.15
N PRO A 144 9.88 4.21 6.41
CA PRO A 144 11.12 4.44 5.68
C PRO A 144 10.97 4.15 4.19
N LYS A 145 11.85 4.75 3.37
CA LYS A 145 11.94 4.38 1.95
C LYS A 145 12.59 3.01 1.77
N ASN A 146 12.36 2.39 0.62
CA ASN A 146 12.75 1.02 0.34
C ASN A 146 14.26 0.74 0.54
N MET A 147 15.15 1.69 0.21
CA MET A 147 16.59 1.53 0.45
C MET A 147 16.92 1.31 1.94
N MET A 148 16.23 1.99 2.83
CA MET A 148 16.39 1.80 4.27
C MET A 148 15.79 0.46 4.73
N LEU A 149 14.65 0.07 4.17
CA LEU A 149 14.03 -1.24 4.42
C LEU A 149 14.90 -2.38 3.90
N GLY A 150 15.61 -2.14 2.79
CA GLY A 150 16.57 -3.09 2.21
C GLY A 150 17.74 -3.44 3.13
N ALA A 151 18.12 -2.53 4.03
CA ALA A 151 19.18 -2.74 5.02
C ALA A 151 18.75 -3.61 6.22
N ILE A 152 17.47 -3.93 6.36
CA ILE A 152 16.95 -4.82 7.41
C ILE A 152 17.29 -6.26 7.01
N GLU A 153 18.00 -7.00 7.89
CA GLU A 153 18.37 -8.40 7.61
C GLU A 153 17.17 -9.35 7.74
N ASP A 154 16.33 -9.13 8.76
CA ASP A 154 15.16 -9.95 9.07
C ASP A 154 13.99 -9.64 8.14
N ASN A 155 13.70 -10.53 7.19
CA ASN A 155 12.61 -10.40 6.24
C ASN A 155 11.22 -10.54 6.87
N ASP A 156 11.10 -11.10 8.08
CA ASP A 156 9.80 -11.13 8.78
C ASP A 156 9.32 -9.72 9.12
N LEU A 157 10.25 -8.79 9.40
CA LEU A 157 9.92 -7.37 9.59
C LEU A 157 9.40 -6.70 8.31
N ILE A 158 9.91 -7.10 7.14
CA ILE A 158 9.40 -6.63 5.85
C ILE A 158 7.97 -7.15 5.61
N THR A 159 7.72 -8.40 5.96
CA THR A 159 6.39 -9.00 5.88
C THR A 159 5.39 -8.29 6.81
N GLU A 160 5.77 -7.96 8.03
CA GLU A 160 4.91 -7.19 8.94
C GLU A 160 4.66 -5.77 8.42
N TYR A 161 5.66 -5.13 7.84
CA TYR A 161 5.50 -3.86 7.15
C TYR A 161 4.50 -3.95 5.98
N GLY A 162 4.64 -4.96 5.11
CA GLY A 162 3.71 -5.20 4.00
C GLY A 162 2.26 -5.43 4.47
N LYS A 163 2.09 -6.23 5.54
CA LYS A 163 0.77 -6.45 6.17
C LYS A 163 0.14 -5.15 6.69
N GLU A 164 0.94 -4.29 7.32
CA GLU A 164 0.43 -3.01 7.81
C GLU A 164 0.03 -2.07 6.68
N VAL A 165 0.83 -1.99 5.61
CA VAL A 165 0.46 -1.22 4.41
C VAL A 165 -0.83 -1.78 3.78
N ALA A 166 -0.95 -3.10 3.66
CA ALA A 166 -2.15 -3.75 3.14
C ALA A 166 -3.39 -3.48 4.00
N ARG A 167 -3.23 -3.48 5.34
CA ARG A 167 -4.29 -3.12 6.29
C ARG A 167 -4.78 -1.68 6.06
N GLN A 168 -3.85 -0.73 5.93
CA GLN A 168 -4.16 0.67 5.66
C GLN A 168 -4.85 0.84 4.30
N CYS A 169 -4.35 0.19 3.26
CA CYS A 169 -4.99 0.18 1.94
C CYS A 169 -6.44 -0.32 2.01
N LYS A 170 -6.67 -1.41 2.72
CA LYS A 170 -8.01 -1.99 2.89
C LYS A 170 -8.96 -1.05 3.62
N GLU A 171 -8.51 -0.38 4.68
CA GLU A 171 -9.31 0.61 5.42
C GLU A 171 -9.67 1.83 4.57
N MET A 172 -8.78 2.22 3.65
CA MET A 172 -8.99 3.31 2.71
C MET A 172 -9.80 2.93 1.46
N GLY A 173 -10.21 1.67 1.32
CA GLY A 173 -10.91 1.17 0.14
C GLY A 173 -10.01 1.09 -1.10
N ILE A 174 -8.69 0.98 -0.93
CA ILE A 174 -7.71 0.79 -2.00
C ILE A 174 -7.60 -0.69 -2.33
N HIS A 175 -7.81 -1.04 -3.60
CA HIS A 175 -7.80 -2.42 -4.09
C HIS A 175 -6.42 -2.86 -4.59
N ILE A 176 -5.68 -1.93 -5.20
CA ILE A 176 -4.34 -2.18 -5.76
C ILE A 176 -3.39 -1.08 -5.31
N ASN A 177 -2.27 -1.46 -4.71
CA ASN A 177 -1.13 -0.58 -4.51
C ASN A 177 -0.04 -0.93 -5.53
N PHE A 178 0.44 0.04 -6.31
CA PHE A 178 1.55 -0.13 -7.26
C PHE A 178 2.88 -0.08 -6.50
N ALA A 179 3.11 -1.13 -5.70
CA ALA A 179 4.25 -1.26 -4.80
C ALA A 179 4.56 -2.76 -4.57
N PRO A 180 5.78 -3.09 -4.15
CA PRO A 180 6.93 -2.20 -4.03
C PRO A 180 7.62 -1.94 -5.37
N ASP A 181 8.49 -0.92 -5.45
CA ASP A 181 9.44 -0.77 -6.56
C ASP A 181 10.48 -1.90 -6.48
N MET A 182 10.60 -2.68 -7.55
CA MET A 182 11.50 -3.84 -7.67
C MET A 182 12.73 -3.55 -8.53
N ASP A 183 12.95 -2.30 -8.91
CA ASP A 183 14.15 -1.92 -9.62
C ASP A 183 15.39 -2.12 -8.75
N VAL A 184 16.44 -2.68 -9.35
CA VAL A 184 17.76 -2.81 -8.72
C VAL A 184 18.53 -1.51 -8.94
N ASN A 185 19.08 -0.92 -7.87
CA ASN A 185 19.91 0.29 -7.96
C ASN A 185 21.30 -0.02 -8.54
N SER A 186 21.34 -0.49 -9.78
CA SER A 186 22.58 -0.87 -10.48
C SER A 186 23.43 0.34 -10.92
N ASN A 187 22.85 1.53 -10.93
CA ASN A 187 23.52 2.79 -11.24
C ASN A 187 23.18 3.83 -10.17
N THR A 188 24.13 4.11 -9.29
CA THR A 188 24.00 5.07 -8.18
C THR A 188 23.75 6.51 -8.63
N ASP A 189 24.10 6.84 -9.87
CA ASP A 189 23.87 8.17 -10.46
C ASP A 189 22.45 8.32 -11.04
N ASN A 190 21.65 7.25 -11.02
CA ASN A 190 20.26 7.33 -11.49
C ASN A 190 19.41 8.17 -10.52
N PRO A 191 18.93 9.36 -10.96
CA PRO A 191 18.18 10.26 -10.08
C PRO A 191 16.76 9.78 -9.78
N VAL A 192 16.26 8.75 -10.50
CA VAL A 192 14.88 8.30 -10.43
C VAL A 192 14.71 7.13 -9.46
N ILE A 193 15.56 6.11 -9.56
CA ILE A 193 15.45 4.90 -8.73
C ILE A 193 16.02 5.15 -7.34
N GLY A 194 17.32 5.26 -7.17
CA GLY A 194 17.97 5.60 -5.91
C GLY A 194 17.31 4.99 -4.67
N LEU A 195 16.78 5.84 -3.80
CA LEU A 195 16.15 5.44 -2.53
C LEU A 195 14.82 4.64 -2.68
N ARG A 196 14.28 4.51 -3.89
CA ARG A 196 13.09 3.72 -4.18
C ARG A 196 13.40 2.22 -4.25
N SER A 197 14.62 1.86 -4.62
CA SER A 197 15.10 0.48 -4.63
C SER A 197 15.36 -0.05 -3.22
N PHE A 198 15.22 -1.36 -3.04
CA PHE A 198 15.68 -2.06 -1.82
C PHE A 198 17.21 -2.23 -1.76
N GLY A 199 17.94 -1.99 -2.85
CA GLY A 199 19.41 -2.10 -2.86
C GLY A 199 20.00 -2.37 -4.25
N GLU A 200 21.29 -2.75 -4.24
CA GLU A 200 22.11 -2.92 -5.43
C GLU A 200 22.27 -4.39 -5.85
N ASN A 201 21.91 -5.33 -4.95
CA ASN A 201 21.99 -6.76 -5.23
C ASN A 201 20.65 -7.29 -5.70
N PRO A 202 20.54 -7.85 -6.92
CA PRO A 202 19.26 -8.32 -7.49
C PRO A 202 18.57 -9.38 -6.64
N GLN A 203 19.32 -10.30 -6.04
CA GLN A 203 18.73 -11.34 -5.19
C GLN A 203 18.17 -10.75 -3.89
N ALA A 204 18.90 -9.83 -3.25
CA ALA A 204 18.41 -9.16 -2.05
C ALA A 204 17.15 -8.32 -2.34
N VAL A 205 17.09 -7.64 -3.48
CA VAL A 205 15.88 -6.91 -3.92
C VAL A 205 14.71 -7.86 -4.11
N ALA A 206 14.94 -9.01 -4.78
CA ALA A 206 13.92 -10.03 -4.99
C ALA A 206 13.41 -10.61 -3.65
N ASP A 207 14.31 -10.93 -2.71
CA ASP A 207 13.95 -11.47 -1.40
C ASP A 207 13.10 -10.46 -0.59
N LYS A 208 13.41 -9.15 -0.66
CA LYS A 208 12.60 -8.09 -0.04
C LYS A 208 11.23 -7.96 -0.67
N GLY A 209 11.15 -8.01 -2.02
CA GLY A 209 9.89 -7.94 -2.72
C GLY A 209 8.99 -9.15 -2.49
N LEU A 210 9.57 -10.34 -2.30
CA LEU A 210 8.82 -11.55 -1.94
C LEU A 210 8.31 -11.50 -0.49
N ALA A 211 9.05 -10.84 0.41
CA ALA A 211 8.64 -10.69 1.81
C ALA A 211 7.52 -9.64 1.98
N TYR A 212 7.53 -8.59 1.16
CA TYR A 212 6.50 -7.54 1.13
C TYR A 212 5.20 -8.07 0.54
#